data_556769e194a432a3d8277840851a292d
#
_entry.id   556769e194a432a3d8277840851a292d
#
_cell.length_a   1.000
_cell.length_b   1.000
_cell.length_c   1.000
_cell.angle_alpha   90.00
_cell.angle_beta   90.00
_cell.angle_gamma   90.00
#
_symmetry.space_group_name_H-M   'P 1'
#
loop_
_entity.id
_entity.type
_entity.pdbx_description
1 polymer ?
#
loop_
_entity_poly.entity_id
_entity_poly.type
_entity_poly.pdbx_seq_one_letter_code
_entity_poly.pdbx_strand_id
1 'polypeptide(L)'
;MKNWTELENSSFFDANARERALGMVDKGTFTEFLNPLDRYCSPHLPVLGTAVEFDDGTVCGVGLLGKHPVFVVSMEGKFIGGAIGEVNGGKMVATIRLALKAAADIKAKYPEEYTARRPLVAVSFETGGVRLHEANAGLLAHAEVMDAFQDCRGIVPVVAVVGSKVGCFGGMGFV
;
A
#
# COMPACT_ATOMS: atom_id res chain seq x y z
N MET A 1 2.14 14.10 -14.77
CA MET A 1 1.93 14.04 -13.30
C MET A 1 1.29 15.35 -12.88
N LYS A 2 0.20 15.35 -12.12
CA LYS A 2 -0.42 16.57 -11.62
C LYS A 2 0.56 17.29 -10.68
N ASN A 3 0.55 18.63 -10.69
CA ASN A 3 1.30 19.43 -9.72
C ASN A 3 0.58 19.44 -8.35
N TRP A 4 1.22 19.97 -7.31
CA TRP A 4 0.63 19.98 -5.97
C TRP A 4 -0.70 20.74 -5.87
N THR A 5 -0.86 21.82 -6.63
CA THR A 5 -2.12 22.59 -6.66
C THR A 5 -3.26 21.78 -7.28
N GLU A 6 -2.95 20.98 -8.29
CA GLU A 6 -3.92 20.07 -8.91
C GLU A 6 -4.28 18.91 -7.96
N LEU A 7 -3.31 18.40 -7.19
CA LEU A 7 -3.55 17.38 -6.18
C LEU A 7 -4.40 17.88 -5.01
N GLU A 8 -4.14 19.10 -4.53
CA GLU A 8 -4.92 19.73 -3.47
C GLU A 8 -6.39 19.93 -3.86
N ASN A 9 -6.68 20.09 -5.14
CA ASN A 9 -8.03 20.26 -5.66
C ASN A 9 -8.67 18.98 -6.21
N SER A 10 -7.95 17.86 -6.23
CA SER A 10 -8.51 16.61 -6.75
C SER A 10 -9.26 15.83 -5.67
N SER A 11 -10.42 15.26 -6.06
CA SER A 11 -11.17 14.38 -5.20
C SER A 11 -10.36 13.09 -4.92
N PHE A 12 -10.32 12.65 -3.67
CA PHE A 12 -9.73 11.36 -3.30
C PHE A 12 -10.39 10.19 -4.08
N PHE A 13 -11.68 10.30 -4.34
CA PHE A 13 -12.44 9.30 -5.10
C PHE A 13 -11.96 9.17 -6.55
N ASP A 14 -11.57 10.26 -7.20
CA ASP A 14 -11.13 10.28 -8.60
C ASP A 14 -9.61 10.16 -8.76
N ALA A 15 -8.87 10.30 -7.68
CA ALA A 15 -7.42 10.23 -7.66
C ALA A 15 -6.93 8.81 -8.04
N ASN A 16 -5.76 8.72 -8.68
CA ASN A 16 -5.08 7.45 -8.85
C ASN A 16 -4.34 7.03 -7.56
N ALA A 17 -3.83 5.80 -7.52
CA ALA A 17 -3.16 5.27 -6.33
C ALA A 17 -1.99 6.16 -5.86
N ARG A 18 -1.20 6.71 -6.78
CA ARG A 18 -0.05 7.56 -6.45
C ARG A 18 -0.47 8.91 -5.90
N GLU A 19 -1.50 9.50 -6.47
CA GLU A 19 -2.10 10.74 -5.95
C GLU A 19 -2.69 10.53 -4.55
N ARG A 20 -3.38 9.40 -4.30
CA ARG A 20 -3.89 9.05 -2.97
C ARG A 20 -2.76 8.84 -1.96
N ALA A 21 -1.69 8.13 -2.33
CA ALA A 21 -0.53 7.94 -1.47
C ALA A 21 0.10 9.28 -1.04
N LEU A 22 0.28 10.19 -2.00
CA LEU A 22 0.79 11.54 -1.72
C LEU A 22 -0.14 12.34 -0.81
N GLY A 23 -1.46 12.15 -0.92
CA GLY A 23 -2.46 12.84 -0.10
C GLY A 23 -2.58 12.32 1.34
N MET A 24 -1.99 11.17 1.66
CA MET A 24 -2.03 10.59 3.00
C MET A 24 -0.86 11.00 3.91
N VAL A 25 0.07 11.79 3.41
CA VAL A 25 1.27 12.24 4.13
C VAL A 25 1.52 13.73 3.91
N ASP A 26 2.38 14.30 4.73
CA ASP A 26 2.77 15.70 4.60
C ASP A 26 3.49 15.93 3.27
N LYS A 27 3.22 17.09 2.67
CA LYS A 27 3.74 17.49 1.36
C LYS A 27 5.26 17.34 1.27
N GLY A 28 5.71 16.61 0.25
CA GLY A 28 7.14 16.44 -0.06
C GLY A 28 7.87 15.42 0.81
N THR A 29 7.16 14.70 1.70
CA THR A 29 7.79 13.69 2.57
C THR A 29 7.71 12.27 2.02
N PHE A 30 6.88 12.01 1.02
CA PHE A 30 6.65 10.65 0.49
C PHE A 30 7.84 10.15 -0.33
N THR A 31 8.28 8.95 0.01
CA THR A 31 9.25 8.16 -0.77
C THR A 31 8.61 6.85 -1.16
N GLU A 32 8.47 6.61 -2.46
CA GLU A 32 7.90 5.38 -3.01
C GLU A 32 8.95 4.25 -3.01
N PHE A 33 8.53 3.05 -2.62
CA PHE A 33 9.33 1.83 -2.69
C PHE A 33 9.01 1.08 -3.98
N LEU A 34 10.04 0.56 -4.67
CA LEU A 34 9.87 -0.23 -5.88
C LEU A 34 8.89 0.45 -6.87
N ASN A 35 9.27 1.63 -7.31
CA ASN A 35 8.48 2.42 -8.25
C ASN A 35 8.53 1.80 -9.68
N PRO A 36 7.76 2.29 -10.66
CA PRO A 36 7.72 1.71 -12.01
C PRO A 36 9.07 1.62 -12.74
N LEU A 37 10.05 2.45 -12.37
CA LEU A 37 11.39 2.39 -12.95
C LEU A 37 12.17 1.13 -12.53
N ASP A 38 11.81 0.53 -11.40
CA ASP A 38 12.40 -0.72 -10.92
C ASP A 38 11.90 -1.93 -11.72
N ARG A 39 10.82 -1.77 -12.51
CA ARG A 39 10.28 -2.75 -13.45
C ARG A 39 9.88 -4.09 -12.82
N TYR A 40 9.45 -4.09 -11.58
CA TYR A 40 8.89 -5.28 -10.94
C TYR A 40 7.45 -5.50 -11.39
N CYS A 41 7.19 -6.63 -12.03
CA CYS A 41 5.85 -7.05 -12.42
C CYS A 41 5.72 -8.57 -12.29
N SER A 42 4.49 -9.06 -12.17
CA SER A 42 4.24 -10.49 -12.07
C SER A 42 4.71 -11.25 -13.32
N PRO A 43 5.47 -12.34 -13.14
CA PRO A 43 5.90 -13.18 -14.26
C PRO A 43 4.75 -13.96 -14.90
N HIS A 44 3.61 -14.06 -14.22
CA HIS A 44 2.45 -14.84 -14.68
C HIS A 44 1.57 -14.07 -15.67
N LEU A 45 1.46 -12.75 -15.54
CA LEU A 45 0.56 -11.94 -16.35
C LEU A 45 0.89 -11.95 -17.84
N PRO A 46 2.15 -11.88 -18.29
CA PRO A 46 2.49 -11.99 -19.71
C PRO A 46 2.08 -13.32 -20.34
N VAL A 47 2.20 -14.42 -19.59
CA VAL A 47 1.84 -15.78 -20.05
C VAL A 47 0.32 -15.87 -20.31
N LEU A 48 -0.48 -15.11 -19.62
CA LEU A 48 -1.93 -15.06 -19.77
C LEU A 48 -2.39 -14.04 -20.83
N GLY A 49 -1.45 -13.43 -21.55
CA GLY A 49 -1.77 -12.41 -22.54
C GLY A 49 -2.29 -11.10 -21.95
N THR A 50 -2.16 -10.91 -20.66
CA THR A 50 -2.52 -9.66 -19.97
C THR A 50 -1.42 -8.63 -20.21
N ALA A 51 -1.80 -7.43 -20.66
CA ALA A 51 -0.84 -6.35 -20.78
C ALA A 51 -0.24 -6.02 -19.41
N VAL A 52 1.08 -6.11 -19.30
CA VAL A 52 1.82 -5.81 -18.09
C VAL A 52 2.56 -4.50 -18.33
N GLU A 53 2.16 -3.48 -17.58
CA GLU A 53 2.89 -2.23 -17.49
C GLU A 53 3.98 -2.34 -16.41
N PHE A 54 4.83 -1.33 -16.32
CA PHE A 54 5.85 -1.24 -15.26
C PHE A 54 5.24 -0.87 -13.90
N ASP A 55 4.00 -1.26 -13.68
CA ASP A 55 3.27 -1.04 -12.44
C ASP A 55 2.49 -2.32 -12.10
N ASP A 56 2.54 -2.72 -10.84
CA ASP A 56 1.85 -3.91 -10.35
C ASP A 56 0.46 -3.63 -9.76
N GLY A 57 0.01 -2.37 -9.86
CA GLY A 57 -1.29 -1.92 -9.36
C GLY A 57 -1.29 -1.49 -7.91
N THR A 58 -0.12 -1.37 -7.27
CA THR A 58 -0.03 -0.92 -5.87
C THR A 58 1.17 -0.01 -5.65
N VAL A 59 0.93 1.16 -5.09
CA VAL A 59 1.94 2.12 -4.66
C VAL A 59 2.22 1.90 -3.18
N CYS A 60 3.47 1.58 -2.87
CA CYS A 60 3.95 1.42 -1.50
C CYS A 60 5.05 2.43 -1.21
N GLY A 61 5.10 2.95 0.00
CA GLY A 61 6.12 3.93 0.38
C GLY A 61 6.04 4.36 1.82
N VAL A 62 6.84 5.34 2.18
CA VAL A 62 6.84 5.95 3.50
C VAL A 62 6.86 7.46 3.37
N GLY A 63 6.14 8.13 4.25
CA GLY A 63 6.17 9.57 4.42
C GLY A 63 6.00 9.95 5.88
N LEU A 64 5.75 11.20 6.15
CA LEU A 64 5.48 11.70 7.50
C LEU A 64 4.07 12.27 7.58
N LEU A 65 3.45 12.17 8.74
CA LEU A 65 2.30 12.93 9.15
C LEU A 65 2.63 13.57 10.50
N GLY A 66 3.03 14.83 10.47
CA GLY A 66 3.69 15.47 11.61
C GLY A 66 5.01 14.77 11.96
N LYS A 67 5.08 14.13 13.13
CA LYS A 67 6.25 13.37 13.57
C LYS A 67 6.13 11.86 13.35
N HIS A 68 4.97 11.39 12.90
CA HIS A 68 4.69 9.97 12.73
C HIS A 68 5.15 9.49 11.35
N PRO A 69 6.02 8.48 11.25
CA PRO A 69 6.24 7.78 9.99
C PRO A 69 4.97 7.06 9.55
N VAL A 70 4.54 7.31 8.33
CA VAL A 70 3.36 6.67 7.73
C VAL A 70 3.82 5.76 6.61
N PHE A 71 3.65 4.47 6.81
CA PHE A 71 3.88 3.46 5.79
C PHE A 71 2.60 3.31 4.96
N VAL A 72 2.68 3.74 3.73
CA VAL A 72 1.52 3.86 2.84
C VAL A 72 1.45 2.67 1.91
N VAL A 73 0.26 2.09 1.79
CA VAL A 73 -0.14 1.16 0.74
C VAL A 73 -1.33 1.78 0.03
N SER A 74 -1.23 2.04 -1.27
CA SER A 74 -2.32 2.61 -2.05
C SER A 74 -2.56 1.78 -3.30
N MET A 75 -3.77 1.26 -3.45
CA MET A 75 -4.14 0.32 -4.51
C MET A 75 -4.78 1.04 -5.69
N GLU A 76 -4.50 0.56 -6.92
CA GLU A 76 -5.01 1.13 -8.17
C GLU A 76 -6.07 0.22 -8.79
N GLY A 77 -7.33 0.62 -8.66
CA GLY A 77 -8.45 -0.14 -9.18
C GLY A 77 -8.49 -0.26 -10.69
N LYS A 78 -7.84 0.64 -11.43
CA LYS A 78 -7.76 0.57 -12.89
C LYS A 78 -6.83 -0.55 -13.36
N PHE A 79 -5.92 -1.01 -12.52
CA PHE A 79 -5.03 -2.12 -12.83
C PHE A 79 -5.65 -3.43 -12.34
N ILE A 80 -6.23 -4.19 -13.25
CA ILE A 80 -6.86 -5.49 -12.98
C ILE A 80 -7.85 -5.43 -11.78
N GLY A 81 -8.67 -4.38 -11.72
CA GLY A 81 -9.64 -4.21 -10.65
C GLY A 81 -9.04 -4.04 -9.24
N GLY A 82 -7.77 -3.63 -9.14
CA GLY A 82 -7.06 -3.55 -7.86
C GLY A 82 -6.77 -4.91 -7.22
N ALA A 83 -6.78 -5.98 -8.00
CA ALA A 83 -6.58 -7.33 -7.49
C ALA A 83 -5.15 -7.54 -6.97
N ILE A 84 -5.05 -8.29 -5.86
CA ILE A 84 -3.79 -8.62 -5.21
C ILE A 84 -3.17 -9.86 -5.84
N GLY A 85 -1.96 -9.71 -6.32
CA GLY A 85 -1.14 -10.76 -6.90
C GLY A 85 0.20 -10.91 -6.18
N GLU A 86 1.09 -11.67 -6.78
CA GLU A 86 2.39 -12.03 -6.18
C GLU A 86 3.26 -10.81 -5.89
N VAL A 87 3.46 -9.93 -6.88
CA VAL A 87 4.38 -8.80 -6.75
C VAL A 87 3.82 -7.70 -5.87
N ASN A 88 2.61 -7.24 -6.13
CA ASN A 88 2.02 -6.17 -5.32
C ASN A 88 1.73 -6.64 -3.88
N GLY A 89 1.31 -7.88 -3.68
CA GLY A 89 1.17 -8.47 -2.35
C GLY A 89 2.51 -8.52 -1.60
N GLY A 90 3.58 -8.94 -2.26
CA GLY A 90 4.94 -8.91 -1.70
C GLY A 90 5.39 -7.51 -1.30
N LYS A 91 5.09 -6.49 -2.12
CA LYS A 91 5.35 -5.08 -1.78
C LYS A 91 4.56 -4.63 -0.55
N MET A 92 3.29 -5.03 -0.45
CA MET A 92 2.45 -4.72 0.72
C MET A 92 3.03 -5.35 1.99
N VAL A 93 3.34 -6.64 1.96
CA VAL A 93 3.96 -7.38 3.09
C VAL A 93 5.28 -6.72 3.52
N ALA A 94 6.16 -6.42 2.57
CA ALA A 94 7.43 -5.76 2.86
C ALA A 94 7.22 -4.39 3.54
N THR A 95 6.26 -3.60 3.05
CA THR A 95 5.94 -2.28 3.60
C THR A 95 5.42 -2.38 5.04
N ILE A 96 4.54 -3.35 5.32
CA ILE A 96 3.99 -3.60 6.67
C ILE A 96 5.10 -4.07 7.61
N ARG A 97 5.95 -4.99 7.19
CA ARG A 97 7.10 -5.47 7.98
C ARG A 97 8.12 -4.37 8.26
N LEU A 98 8.32 -3.44 7.32
CA LEU A 98 9.15 -2.26 7.55
C LEU A 98 8.55 -1.34 8.62
N ALA A 99 7.22 -1.19 8.66
CA ALA A 99 6.56 -0.42 9.72
C ALA A 99 6.75 -1.05 11.11
N LEU A 100 6.64 -2.38 11.21
CA LEU A 100 6.90 -3.13 12.44
C LEU A 100 8.36 -2.98 12.88
N LYS A 101 9.30 -3.10 11.97
CA LYS A 101 10.71 -2.87 12.26
C LYS A 101 10.97 -1.44 12.72
N ALA A 102 10.42 -0.45 12.05
CA ALA A 102 10.54 0.95 12.44
C ALA A 102 9.97 1.20 13.84
N ALA A 103 8.85 0.56 14.19
CA ALA A 103 8.28 0.65 15.54
C ALA A 103 9.25 0.14 16.61
N ALA A 104 9.88 -1.01 16.38
CA ALA A 104 10.88 -1.58 17.29
C ALA A 104 12.11 -0.67 17.41
N ASP A 105 12.65 -0.21 16.29
CA ASP A 105 13.84 0.65 16.23
C ASP A 105 13.59 2.01 16.94
N ILE A 106 12.43 2.64 16.68
CA ILE A 106 12.06 3.92 17.31
C ILE A 106 11.87 3.73 18.83
N LYS A 107 11.18 2.66 19.23
CA LYS A 107 10.96 2.36 20.65
C LYS A 107 12.26 2.12 21.39
N ALA A 108 13.21 1.42 20.78
CA ALA A 108 14.52 1.17 21.35
C ALA A 108 15.37 2.45 21.46
N LYS A 109 15.33 3.29 20.44
CA LYS A 109 16.19 4.50 20.36
C LYS A 109 15.60 5.72 21.08
N TYR A 110 14.27 5.84 21.10
CA TYR A 110 13.55 6.99 21.65
C TYR A 110 12.36 6.56 22.51
N PRO A 111 12.58 5.83 23.62
CA PRO A 111 11.50 5.24 24.42
C PRO A 111 10.52 6.30 24.95
N GLU A 112 11.02 7.43 25.42
CA GLU A 112 10.19 8.52 25.97
C GLU A 112 9.36 9.25 24.90
N GLU A 113 9.84 9.27 23.66
CA GLU A 113 9.17 9.92 22.55
C GLU A 113 8.37 8.93 21.67
N TYR A 114 8.35 7.64 22.02
CA TYR A 114 7.77 6.61 21.16
C TYR A 114 6.33 6.93 20.77
N THR A 115 5.51 7.37 21.72
CA THR A 115 4.10 7.71 21.44
C THR A 115 3.96 8.82 20.40
N ALA A 116 4.83 9.83 20.46
CA ALA A 116 4.83 10.98 19.54
C ALA A 116 5.46 10.66 18.17
N ARG A 117 6.18 9.54 18.05
CA ARG A 117 6.88 9.11 16.82
C ARG A 117 6.43 7.72 16.36
N ARG A 118 5.39 7.17 16.98
CA ARG A 118 4.91 5.83 16.66
C ARG A 118 4.53 5.75 15.17
N PRO A 119 5.09 4.79 14.41
CA PRO A 119 4.72 4.62 13.02
C PRO A 119 3.29 4.09 12.89
N LEU A 120 2.70 4.29 11.74
CA LEU A 120 1.42 3.72 11.38
C LEU A 120 1.44 3.19 9.94
N VAL A 121 0.56 2.25 9.64
CA VAL A 121 0.29 1.79 8.28
C VAL A 121 -1.02 2.43 7.81
N ALA A 122 -0.99 3.13 6.69
CA ALA A 122 -2.17 3.71 6.06
C ALA A 122 -2.44 3.01 4.73
N VAL A 123 -3.63 2.44 4.57
CA VAL A 123 -4.00 1.68 3.38
C VAL A 123 -5.17 2.34 2.69
N SER A 124 -4.96 2.80 1.47
CA SER A 124 -6.04 3.20 0.55
C SER A 124 -6.49 1.99 -0.24
N PHE A 125 -7.59 1.40 0.19
CA PHE A 125 -8.16 0.24 -0.48
C PHE A 125 -8.92 0.63 -1.74
N GLU A 126 -8.54 -0.01 -2.84
CA GLU A 126 -9.28 -0.05 -4.09
C GLU A 126 -9.04 -1.43 -4.71
N THR A 127 -9.77 -2.45 -4.26
CA THR A 127 -9.46 -3.84 -4.58
C THR A 127 -10.68 -4.72 -4.80
N GLY A 128 -10.60 -5.55 -5.84
CA GLY A 128 -11.53 -6.65 -6.09
C GLY A 128 -11.18 -7.95 -5.34
N GLY A 129 -10.09 -7.98 -4.57
CA GLY A 129 -9.62 -9.16 -3.84
C GLY A 129 -8.45 -9.87 -4.53
N VAL A 130 -8.45 -11.20 -4.54
CA VAL A 130 -7.36 -12.02 -5.11
C VAL A 130 -7.27 -11.85 -6.63
N ARG A 131 -6.06 -11.70 -7.15
CA ARG A 131 -5.78 -11.75 -8.60
C ARG A 131 -5.81 -13.18 -9.10
N LEU A 132 -6.98 -13.62 -9.57
CA LEU A 132 -7.19 -14.99 -10.02
C LEU A 132 -6.32 -15.39 -11.22
N HIS A 133 -5.86 -14.44 -12.01
CA HIS A 133 -4.93 -14.67 -13.13
C HIS A 133 -3.61 -15.33 -12.69
N GLU A 134 -3.22 -15.18 -11.44
CA GLU A 134 -2.01 -15.75 -10.87
C GLU A 134 -2.26 -17.03 -10.05
N ALA A 135 -3.49 -17.53 -10.07
CA ALA A 135 -3.88 -18.77 -9.39
C ALA A 135 -3.37 -18.84 -7.94
N ASN A 136 -2.63 -19.88 -7.57
CA ASN A 136 -2.13 -20.08 -6.22
C ASN A 136 -1.13 -19.01 -5.75
N ALA A 137 -0.39 -18.36 -6.66
CA ALA A 137 0.52 -17.28 -6.31
C ALA A 137 -0.24 -16.06 -5.78
N GLY A 138 -1.37 -15.71 -6.42
CA GLY A 138 -2.25 -14.66 -5.93
C GLY A 138 -2.92 -15.00 -4.60
N LEU A 139 -3.36 -16.24 -4.40
CA LEU A 139 -3.94 -16.71 -3.14
C LEU A 139 -2.94 -16.63 -1.99
N LEU A 140 -1.72 -17.10 -2.22
CA LEU A 140 -0.64 -17.07 -1.22
C LEU A 140 -0.29 -15.63 -0.85
N ALA A 141 -0.09 -14.78 -1.86
CA ALA A 141 0.22 -13.37 -1.63
C ALA A 141 -0.87 -12.66 -0.81
N HIS A 142 -2.14 -12.96 -1.08
CA HIS A 142 -3.26 -12.43 -0.32
C HIS A 142 -3.24 -12.88 1.15
N ALA A 143 -2.98 -14.18 1.40
CA ALA A 143 -2.85 -14.72 2.75
C ALA A 143 -1.69 -14.08 3.52
N GLU A 144 -0.53 -13.93 2.89
CA GLU A 144 0.65 -13.27 3.47
C GLU A 144 0.37 -11.80 3.85
N VAL A 145 -0.42 -11.08 3.04
CA VAL A 145 -0.82 -9.70 3.37
C VAL A 145 -1.73 -9.69 4.61
N MET A 146 -2.68 -10.62 4.71
CA MET A 146 -3.55 -10.74 5.88
C MET A 146 -2.74 -11.06 7.14
N ASP A 147 -1.79 -11.99 7.08
CA ASP A 147 -0.90 -12.31 8.19
C ASP A 147 -0.07 -11.10 8.62
N ALA A 148 0.49 -10.36 7.67
CA ALA A 148 1.27 -9.16 7.98
C ALA A 148 0.43 -8.08 8.70
N PHE A 149 -0.84 -7.93 8.35
CA PHE A 149 -1.75 -7.04 9.09
C PHE A 149 -2.05 -7.57 10.50
N GLN A 150 -2.20 -8.89 10.68
CA GLN A 150 -2.37 -9.48 12.00
C GLN A 150 -1.16 -9.20 12.90
N ASP A 151 0.04 -9.27 12.36
CA ASP A 151 1.29 -8.95 13.08
C ASP A 151 1.33 -7.52 13.61
N CYS A 152 0.60 -6.58 12.98
CA CYS A 152 0.51 -5.20 13.43
C CYS A 152 -0.31 -5.01 14.70
N ARG A 153 -1.16 -5.96 15.07
CA ARG A 153 -2.10 -5.80 16.18
C ARG A 153 -1.40 -5.50 17.51
N GLY A 154 -1.80 -4.40 18.13
CA GLY A 154 -1.20 -3.94 19.38
C GLY A 154 0.18 -3.28 19.24
N ILE A 155 0.83 -3.35 18.09
CA ILE A 155 2.18 -2.82 17.82
C ILE A 155 2.11 -1.56 16.97
N VAL A 156 1.59 -1.66 15.75
CA VAL A 156 1.49 -0.56 14.79
C VAL A 156 0.01 -0.35 14.44
N PRO A 157 -0.53 0.87 14.58
CA PRO A 157 -1.87 1.17 14.11
C PRO A 157 -1.99 0.97 12.60
N VAL A 158 -3.08 0.34 12.18
CA VAL A 158 -3.46 0.22 10.77
C VAL A 158 -4.71 1.05 10.54
N VAL A 159 -4.65 1.93 9.55
CA VAL A 159 -5.76 2.79 9.13
C VAL A 159 -6.17 2.42 7.72
N ALA A 160 -7.40 1.98 7.57
CA ALA A 160 -8.02 1.70 6.28
C ALA A 160 -8.80 2.91 5.77
N VAL A 161 -8.52 3.32 4.54
CA VAL A 161 -9.26 4.36 3.82
C VAL A 161 -9.97 3.70 2.64
N VAL A 162 -11.29 3.68 2.67
CA VAL A 162 -12.12 3.15 1.60
C VAL A 162 -12.95 4.30 1.02
N GLY A 163 -12.60 4.77 -0.13
CA GLY A 163 -13.24 5.96 -0.71
C GLY A 163 -12.99 6.11 -2.21
N SER A 164 -12.64 5.00 -2.87
CA SER A 164 -12.39 4.94 -4.31
C SER A 164 -13.55 4.27 -5.08
N LYS A 165 -13.44 4.24 -6.41
CA LYS A 165 -14.52 3.74 -7.30
C LYS A 165 -14.76 2.24 -7.17
N VAL A 166 -13.72 1.46 -6.96
CA VAL A 166 -13.84 0.00 -6.82
C VAL A 166 -14.25 -0.40 -5.39
N GLY A 167 -13.83 0.36 -4.38
CA GLY A 167 -14.09 0.02 -3.00
C GLY A 167 -13.15 -1.08 -2.48
N CYS A 168 -13.61 -1.88 -1.52
CA CYS A 168 -12.83 -2.96 -0.91
C CYS A 168 -13.67 -4.24 -0.88
N PHE A 169 -13.33 -5.19 -1.74
CA PHE A 169 -14.03 -6.46 -1.90
C PHE A 169 -13.12 -7.65 -1.62
N GLY A 170 -13.73 -8.84 -1.59
CA GLY A 170 -13.05 -10.08 -1.29
C GLY A 170 -12.56 -10.14 0.17
N GLY A 171 -11.53 -10.95 0.43
CA GLY A 171 -11.00 -11.16 1.77
C GLY A 171 -10.43 -9.93 2.46
N MET A 172 -9.99 -8.92 1.68
CA MET A 172 -9.38 -7.70 2.22
C MET A 172 -10.34 -6.82 3.03
N GLY A 173 -11.65 -7.01 2.90
CA GLY A 173 -12.64 -6.31 3.71
C GLY A 173 -12.73 -6.78 5.17
N PHE A 174 -12.02 -7.85 5.52
CA PHE A 174 -12.04 -8.46 6.86
C PHE A 174 -10.73 -8.28 7.65
N VAL A 175 -9.77 -7.56 7.13
CA VAL A 175 -8.44 -7.37 7.75
C VAL A 175 -8.43 -6.20 8.73
#